data_e25718b03a9029ffe1dacc78a0d4c108
#
_entry.id   e25718b03a9029ffe1dacc78a0d4c108
#
_cell.length_a   1.000
_cell.length_b   1.000
_cell.length_c   1.000
_cell.angle_alpha   90.00
_cell.angle_beta   90.00
_cell.angle_gamma   90.00
#
_symmetry.space_group_name_H-M   'P 1'
#
loop_
_entity.id
_entity.type
_entity.pdbx_description
1 polymer ?
#
loop_
_entity_poly.entity_id
_entity_poly.type
_entity_poly.pdbx_seq_one_letter_code
_entity_poly.pdbx_strand_id
1 'polypeptide(L)'
;MDVKHLKPNTYYYYVFTAPSGKNSLIGRTKTAPIGHYSHFRAASLSCTSIYSGFFNGYTRIAERNDLDLVIHVGDYLYDFVDGNGNNRVPDPYPETPKDLQSWRDRHDYYELDVDLIRARQQHPFVIIWDNHDVDDYHKNAVSYKAANRAFYEWLPIRLKQDELVDTLKIYQKLEYGDLVDIVMLDCYSYKDDEVGTNANNFNNDEIDDENRSYLG
;
A
#
# COMPACT_ATOMS: atom_id res chain seq x y z
N MET A 1 -15.59 4.82 -1.01
CA MET A 1 -16.90 4.65 -0.30
C MET A 1 -16.62 4.12 1.10
N ASP A 2 -17.17 4.74 2.13
CA ASP A 2 -17.02 4.29 3.53
C ASP A 2 -18.36 3.71 4.00
N VAL A 3 -18.38 2.40 4.31
CA VAL A 3 -19.59 1.68 4.76
C VAL A 3 -19.60 1.65 6.28
N LYS A 4 -20.65 2.21 6.89
CA LYS A 4 -20.77 2.37 8.34
C LYS A 4 -21.77 1.38 8.94
N HIS A 5 -21.81 1.29 10.27
CA HIS A 5 -22.75 0.47 11.03
C HIS A 5 -22.65 -1.04 10.78
N LEU A 6 -21.48 -1.51 10.39
CA LEU A 6 -21.21 -2.93 10.27
C LEU A 6 -21.03 -3.55 11.67
N LYS A 7 -21.45 -4.80 11.83
CA LYS A 7 -21.20 -5.57 13.06
C LYS A 7 -19.73 -5.92 13.16
N PRO A 8 -19.11 -5.86 14.35
CA PRO A 8 -17.72 -6.29 14.54
C PRO A 8 -17.56 -7.80 14.32
N ASN A 9 -16.32 -8.22 14.04
CA ASN A 9 -15.92 -9.63 13.85
C ASN A 9 -16.84 -10.41 12.88
N THR A 10 -17.26 -9.76 11.80
CA THR A 10 -18.25 -10.29 10.87
C THR A 10 -17.73 -10.28 9.45
N TYR A 11 -17.92 -11.38 8.72
CA TYR A 11 -17.66 -11.43 7.29
C TYR A 11 -18.77 -10.73 6.52
N TYR A 12 -18.36 -9.91 5.54
CA TYR A 12 -19.23 -9.25 4.58
C TYR A 12 -18.78 -9.58 3.16
N TYR A 13 -19.77 -9.65 2.28
CA TYR A 13 -19.54 -9.76 0.85
C TYR A 13 -20.04 -8.49 0.19
N TYR A 14 -19.31 -8.01 -0.80
CA TYR A 14 -19.63 -6.78 -1.49
C TYR A 14 -19.47 -6.92 -3.01
N VAL A 15 -20.20 -6.12 -3.74
CA VAL A 15 -20.07 -5.95 -5.17
C VAL A 15 -20.23 -4.47 -5.50
N PHE A 16 -19.44 -3.99 -6.43
CA PHE A 16 -19.59 -2.65 -6.99
C PHE A 16 -20.35 -2.73 -8.29
N THR A 17 -21.36 -1.87 -8.45
CA THR A 17 -22.12 -1.73 -9.70
C THR A 17 -21.74 -0.42 -10.36
N ALA A 18 -21.17 -0.48 -11.54
CA ALA A 18 -20.84 0.71 -12.33
C ALA A 18 -22.13 1.39 -12.87
N PRO A 19 -22.06 2.68 -13.23
CA PRO A 19 -23.20 3.37 -13.87
C PRO A 19 -23.73 2.67 -15.14
N SER A 20 -22.87 1.90 -15.81
CA SER A 20 -23.24 1.06 -16.96
C SER A 20 -24.05 -0.20 -16.60
N GLY A 21 -24.30 -0.46 -15.32
CA GLY A 21 -24.95 -1.67 -14.84
C GLY A 21 -24.03 -2.89 -14.72
N LYS A 22 -22.75 -2.78 -15.07
CA LYS A 22 -21.76 -3.87 -14.90
C LYS A 22 -21.36 -4.00 -13.44
N ASN A 23 -21.26 -5.25 -12.98
CA ASN A 23 -20.84 -5.58 -11.64
C ASN A 23 -19.35 -5.95 -11.59
N SER A 24 -18.70 -5.61 -10.49
CA SER A 24 -17.39 -6.16 -10.14
C SER A 24 -17.51 -7.65 -9.76
N LEU A 25 -16.38 -8.31 -9.61
CA LEU A 25 -16.33 -9.57 -8.88
C LEU A 25 -16.85 -9.37 -7.44
N ILE A 26 -17.36 -10.43 -6.83
CA ILE A 26 -17.80 -10.39 -5.44
C ILE A 26 -16.56 -10.40 -4.54
N GLY A 27 -16.38 -9.39 -3.74
CA GLY A 27 -15.35 -9.32 -2.73
C GLY A 27 -15.84 -9.80 -1.37
N ARG A 28 -14.92 -10.27 -0.54
CA ARG A 28 -15.13 -10.65 0.86
C ARG A 28 -14.24 -9.80 1.75
N THR A 29 -14.78 -9.38 2.87
CA THR A 29 -14.02 -8.67 3.90
C THR A 29 -14.48 -9.09 5.28
N LYS A 30 -13.67 -8.81 6.30
CA LYS A 30 -14.01 -9.05 7.70
C LYS A 30 -13.79 -7.77 8.49
N THR A 31 -14.76 -7.43 9.32
CA THR A 31 -14.61 -6.32 10.27
C THR A 31 -13.75 -6.74 11.46
N ALA A 32 -12.98 -5.79 12.00
CA ALA A 32 -12.22 -6.03 13.22
C ALA A 32 -13.15 -6.38 14.40
N PRO A 33 -12.70 -7.22 15.33
CA PRO A 33 -13.44 -7.49 16.56
C PRO A 33 -13.42 -6.27 17.50
N ILE A 34 -14.36 -6.25 18.43
CA ILE A 34 -14.38 -5.31 19.57
C ILE A 34 -14.40 -6.14 20.84
N GLY A 35 -13.65 -5.76 21.88
CA GLY A 35 -13.51 -6.48 23.12
C GLY A 35 -12.65 -7.73 23.00
N HIS A 36 -12.96 -8.77 23.77
CA HIS A 36 -12.10 -9.95 23.85
C HIS A 36 -11.98 -10.72 22.54
N TYR A 37 -10.73 -10.96 22.13
CA TYR A 37 -10.40 -11.72 20.94
C TYR A 37 -9.25 -12.68 21.22
N SER A 38 -9.39 -13.95 20.85
CA SER A 38 -8.51 -15.02 21.32
C SER A 38 -7.32 -15.32 20.38
N HIS A 39 -7.41 -14.93 19.12
CA HIS A 39 -6.35 -15.19 18.15
C HIS A 39 -6.40 -14.21 16.97
N PHE A 40 -5.24 -13.82 16.50
CA PHE A 40 -5.08 -12.96 15.33
C PHE A 40 -4.12 -13.62 14.33
N ARG A 41 -4.53 -13.68 13.07
CA ARG A 41 -3.70 -14.17 11.98
C ARG A 41 -3.63 -13.16 10.87
N ALA A 42 -2.42 -12.73 10.57
CA ALA A 42 -2.17 -11.82 9.45
C ALA A 42 -1.12 -12.40 8.50
N ALA A 43 -1.22 -12.03 7.23
CA ALA A 43 -0.12 -12.12 6.29
C ALA A 43 0.54 -10.76 6.17
N SER A 44 1.87 -10.68 6.25
CA SER A 44 2.63 -9.46 6.01
C SER A 44 3.50 -9.63 4.78
N LEU A 45 3.55 -8.61 3.93
CA LEU A 45 4.29 -8.58 2.68
C LEU A 45 4.73 -7.17 2.33
N SER A 46 5.74 -7.07 1.46
CA SER A 46 6.29 -5.84 0.91
C SER A 46 6.92 -6.08 -0.45
N CYS A 47 7.35 -5.02 -1.11
CA CYS A 47 8.23 -5.07 -2.28
C CYS A 47 7.65 -5.92 -3.43
N THR A 48 6.46 -5.55 -3.86
CA THR A 48 5.69 -6.27 -4.89
C THR A 48 6.01 -5.73 -6.28
N SER A 49 7.17 -6.09 -6.85
CA SER A 49 7.54 -5.67 -8.20
C SER A 49 6.91 -6.55 -9.27
N ILE A 50 6.01 -5.97 -10.08
CA ILE A 50 5.41 -6.68 -11.22
C ILE A 50 6.44 -7.01 -12.31
N TYR A 51 7.57 -6.33 -12.32
CA TYR A 51 8.67 -6.56 -13.26
C TYR A 51 9.53 -7.78 -12.89
N SER A 52 9.60 -8.11 -11.61
CA SER A 52 10.49 -9.16 -11.09
C SER A 52 9.93 -10.57 -11.25
N GLY A 53 8.63 -10.73 -11.45
CA GLY A 53 8.01 -12.04 -11.64
C GLY A 53 6.52 -12.09 -11.34
N PHE A 54 5.99 -13.30 -11.21
CA PHE A 54 4.59 -13.54 -10.92
C PHE A 54 4.31 -13.50 -9.41
N PHE A 55 3.13 -13.03 -9.04
CA PHE A 55 2.73 -12.83 -7.64
C PHE A 55 2.20 -14.10 -6.98
N ASN A 56 2.93 -15.22 -7.14
CA ASN A 56 2.53 -16.53 -6.63
C ASN A 56 2.28 -16.57 -5.11
N GLY A 57 2.92 -15.67 -4.34
CA GLY A 57 2.67 -15.50 -2.91
C GLY A 57 1.23 -15.06 -2.62
N TYR A 58 0.66 -14.21 -3.46
CA TYR A 58 -0.72 -13.77 -3.32
C TYR A 58 -1.73 -14.88 -3.57
N THR A 59 -1.43 -15.85 -4.44
CA THR A 59 -2.26 -17.07 -4.57
C THR A 59 -2.39 -17.78 -3.24
N ARG A 60 -1.27 -17.95 -2.51
CA ARG A 60 -1.28 -18.63 -1.21
C ARG A 60 -2.04 -17.84 -0.14
N ILE A 61 -2.00 -16.53 -0.21
CA ILE A 61 -2.82 -15.67 0.65
C ILE A 61 -4.30 -15.83 0.29
N ALA A 62 -4.66 -15.79 -1.00
CA ALA A 62 -6.04 -15.91 -1.47
C ALA A 62 -6.69 -17.26 -1.12
N GLU A 63 -5.90 -18.34 -1.08
CA GLU A 63 -6.37 -19.68 -0.73
C GLU A 63 -6.64 -19.87 0.77
N ARG A 64 -6.15 -18.96 1.64
CA ARG A 64 -6.37 -19.00 3.07
C ARG A 64 -7.77 -18.50 3.43
N ASN A 65 -8.41 -19.18 4.39
CA ASN A 65 -9.72 -18.78 4.92
C ASN A 65 -9.65 -18.29 6.37
N ASP A 66 -8.49 -18.36 6.96
CA ASP A 66 -8.25 -18.11 8.39
C ASP A 66 -7.48 -16.83 8.68
N LEU A 67 -7.20 -16.02 7.66
CA LEU A 67 -6.57 -14.72 7.85
C LEU A 67 -7.60 -13.67 8.26
N ASP A 68 -7.24 -12.89 9.27
CA ASP A 68 -8.00 -11.72 9.71
C ASP A 68 -7.64 -10.48 8.90
N LEU A 69 -6.38 -10.37 8.47
CA LEU A 69 -5.87 -9.19 7.79
C LEU A 69 -4.68 -9.52 6.90
N VAL A 70 -4.52 -8.77 5.83
CA VAL A 70 -3.29 -8.70 5.04
C VAL A 70 -2.67 -7.32 5.24
N ILE A 71 -1.39 -7.29 5.61
CA ILE A 71 -0.63 -6.07 5.90
C ILE A 71 0.45 -5.92 4.84
N HIS A 72 0.39 -4.83 4.06
CA HIS A 72 1.42 -4.47 3.10
C HIS A 72 2.23 -3.29 3.63
N VAL A 73 3.52 -3.52 3.86
CA VAL A 73 4.38 -2.57 4.55
C VAL A 73 5.25 -1.72 3.62
N GLY A 74 4.77 -1.47 2.42
CA GLY A 74 5.39 -0.57 1.45
C GLY A 74 5.86 -1.27 0.17
N ASP A 75 6.17 -0.48 -0.84
CA ASP A 75 6.46 -0.92 -2.21
C ASP A 75 5.35 -1.82 -2.75
N TYR A 76 4.11 -1.34 -2.63
CA TYR A 76 2.97 -2.02 -3.21
C TYR A 76 3.07 -2.06 -4.74
N LEU A 77 3.56 -0.98 -5.33
CA LEU A 77 3.92 -0.91 -6.74
C LEU A 77 5.33 -0.35 -6.92
N TYR A 78 5.88 -0.53 -8.12
CA TYR A 78 7.16 0.01 -8.53
C TYR A 78 6.97 0.99 -9.68
N ASP A 79 7.54 2.16 -9.54
CA ASP A 79 7.48 3.25 -10.49
C ASP A 79 8.40 3.05 -11.70
N PHE A 80 9.44 2.21 -11.58
CA PHE A 80 10.35 1.86 -12.66
C PHE A 80 10.79 0.38 -12.60
N VAL A 81 11.34 -0.09 -13.69
CA VAL A 81 11.96 -1.43 -13.79
C VAL A 81 13.29 -1.41 -13.05
N ASP A 82 13.38 -2.15 -11.95
CA ASP A 82 14.62 -2.25 -11.19
C ASP A 82 15.59 -3.26 -11.83
N GLY A 83 16.86 -2.83 -12.00
CA GLY A 83 18.01 -3.66 -12.31
C GLY A 83 17.94 -4.45 -13.61
N ASN A 84 17.65 -5.73 -13.54
CA ASN A 84 17.87 -6.70 -14.62
C ASN A 84 16.74 -6.81 -15.65
N GLY A 85 15.84 -5.85 -15.71
CA GLY A 85 14.78 -5.79 -16.69
C GLY A 85 13.50 -6.51 -16.29
N ASN A 86 12.54 -6.49 -17.20
CA ASN A 86 11.23 -7.06 -16.99
C ASN A 86 11.23 -8.56 -17.31
N ASN A 87 11.09 -9.38 -16.28
CA ASN A 87 11.07 -10.84 -16.41
C ASN A 87 9.69 -11.42 -16.71
N ARG A 88 8.66 -10.59 -16.72
CA ARG A 88 7.29 -11.08 -16.74
C ARG A 88 6.58 -10.84 -18.07
N VAL A 89 6.42 -9.61 -18.45
CA VAL A 89 5.71 -9.19 -19.67
C VAL A 89 6.33 -7.90 -20.19
N PRO A 90 6.19 -7.57 -21.49
CA PRO A 90 6.53 -6.25 -21.97
C PRO A 90 5.82 -5.19 -21.13
N ASP A 91 6.59 -4.23 -20.64
CA ASP A 91 6.02 -3.13 -19.86
C ASP A 91 5.29 -2.17 -20.81
N PRO A 92 3.97 -1.99 -20.66
CA PRO A 92 3.23 -1.02 -21.46
C PRO A 92 3.53 0.42 -21.05
N TYR A 93 4.17 0.63 -19.88
CA TYR A 93 4.48 1.93 -19.30
C TYR A 93 5.95 2.02 -18.88
N PRO A 94 6.90 2.04 -19.85
CA PRO A 94 8.34 1.96 -19.56
C PRO A 94 8.89 3.22 -18.85
N GLU A 95 8.18 4.34 -18.94
CA GLU A 95 8.60 5.59 -18.35
C GLU A 95 8.20 5.65 -16.87
N THR A 96 9.08 6.19 -16.04
CA THR A 96 8.73 6.52 -14.65
C THR A 96 7.55 7.50 -14.62
N PRO A 97 6.52 7.27 -13.80
CA PRO A 97 5.36 8.15 -13.72
C PRO A 97 5.75 9.58 -13.31
N LYS A 98 5.13 10.58 -13.94
CA LYS A 98 5.45 12.01 -13.71
C LYS A 98 4.20 12.85 -13.40
N ASP A 99 3.04 12.32 -13.68
CA ASP A 99 1.75 12.98 -13.51
C ASP A 99 0.68 11.99 -13.02
N LEU A 100 -0.49 12.52 -12.70
CA LEU A 100 -1.58 11.71 -12.15
C LEU A 100 -2.02 10.59 -13.08
N GLN A 101 -2.02 10.81 -14.41
CA GLN A 101 -2.46 9.77 -15.34
C GLN A 101 -1.46 8.63 -15.38
N SER A 102 -0.17 8.93 -15.49
CA SER A 102 0.87 7.91 -15.51
C SER A 102 0.97 7.10 -14.20
N TRP A 103 0.69 7.71 -13.05
CA TRP A 103 0.55 6.98 -11.78
C TRP A 103 -0.70 6.09 -11.75
N ARG A 104 -1.84 6.55 -12.28
CA ARG A 104 -3.05 5.72 -12.44
C ARG A 104 -2.82 4.54 -13.38
N ASP A 105 -2.13 4.77 -14.49
CA ASP A 105 -1.78 3.73 -15.46
C ASP A 105 -0.88 2.67 -14.81
N ARG A 106 0.01 3.08 -13.90
CA ARG A 106 0.84 2.16 -13.12
C ARG A 106 0.01 1.30 -12.17
N HIS A 107 -0.94 1.88 -11.46
CA HIS A 107 -1.87 1.12 -10.63
C HIS A 107 -2.74 0.17 -11.47
N ASP A 108 -3.26 0.63 -12.61
CA ASP A 108 -4.05 -0.20 -13.54
C ASP A 108 -3.26 -1.41 -14.02
N TYR A 109 -1.97 -1.24 -14.32
CA TYR A 109 -1.10 -2.34 -14.71
C TYR A 109 -0.97 -3.42 -13.63
N TYR A 110 -0.89 -3.05 -12.37
CA TYR A 110 -0.86 -4.00 -11.25
C TYR A 110 -2.18 -4.76 -11.08
N GLU A 111 -3.31 -4.13 -11.39
CA GLU A 111 -4.63 -4.77 -11.36
C GLU A 111 -4.84 -5.80 -12.50
N LEU A 112 -3.86 -6.02 -13.37
CA LEU A 112 -3.87 -7.13 -14.33
C LEU A 112 -3.37 -8.44 -13.71
N ASP A 113 -2.76 -8.41 -12.53
CA ASP A 113 -2.31 -9.62 -11.86
C ASP A 113 -3.46 -10.33 -11.16
N VAL A 114 -3.78 -11.52 -11.65
CA VAL A 114 -4.93 -12.30 -11.16
C VAL A 114 -4.77 -12.78 -9.71
N ASP A 115 -3.54 -12.99 -9.25
CA ASP A 115 -3.27 -13.48 -7.91
C ASP A 115 -3.40 -12.35 -6.88
N LEU A 116 -2.92 -11.14 -7.23
CA LEU A 116 -3.15 -9.93 -6.46
C LEU A 116 -4.65 -9.62 -6.33
N ILE A 117 -5.38 -9.62 -7.45
CA ILE A 117 -6.84 -9.41 -7.45
C ILE A 117 -7.54 -10.40 -6.53
N ARG A 118 -7.22 -11.70 -6.62
CA ARG A 118 -7.82 -12.73 -5.79
C ARG A 118 -7.55 -12.51 -4.31
N ALA A 119 -6.32 -12.16 -3.93
CA ALA A 119 -5.98 -11.88 -2.54
C ALA A 119 -6.77 -10.68 -2.00
N ARG A 120 -6.82 -9.58 -2.75
CA ARG A 120 -7.62 -8.39 -2.40
C ARG A 120 -9.12 -8.66 -2.35
N GLN A 121 -9.60 -9.56 -3.20
CA GLN A 121 -10.99 -9.99 -3.23
C GLN A 121 -11.38 -10.81 -2.01
N GLN A 122 -10.46 -11.57 -1.41
CA GLN A 122 -10.71 -12.51 -0.33
C GLN A 122 -10.45 -11.94 1.06
N HIS A 123 -9.60 -10.93 1.19
CA HIS A 123 -9.14 -10.44 2.50
C HIS A 123 -9.20 -8.92 2.61
N PRO A 124 -9.45 -8.39 3.82
CA PRO A 124 -9.18 -6.98 4.08
C PRO A 124 -7.67 -6.72 4.00
N PHE A 125 -7.30 -5.60 3.37
CA PHE A 125 -5.94 -5.12 3.27
C PHE A 125 -5.78 -3.82 4.05
N VAL A 126 -4.62 -3.72 4.70
CA VAL A 126 -4.08 -2.46 5.18
C VAL A 126 -2.73 -2.25 4.51
N ILE A 127 -2.53 -1.08 3.97
CA ILE A 127 -1.37 -0.80 3.11
C ILE A 127 -0.76 0.53 3.57
N ILE A 128 0.58 0.56 3.62
CA ILE A 128 1.34 1.78 3.77
C ILE A 128 2.31 1.87 2.58
N TRP A 129 2.74 3.06 2.24
CA TRP A 129 3.71 3.25 1.16
C TRP A 129 5.15 3.14 1.63
N ASP A 130 6.06 2.95 0.66
CA ASP A 130 7.48 3.23 0.78
C ASP A 130 7.91 4.04 -0.47
N ASN A 131 9.18 4.11 -0.76
CA ASN A 131 9.74 5.01 -1.76
C ASN A 131 9.15 4.81 -3.18
N HIS A 132 9.03 3.58 -3.65
CA HIS A 132 8.51 3.30 -5.00
C HIS A 132 7.04 3.67 -5.21
N ASP A 133 6.25 3.71 -4.15
CA ASP A 133 4.83 4.05 -4.23
C ASP A 133 4.56 5.54 -4.47
N VAL A 134 5.54 6.41 -4.18
CA VAL A 134 5.30 7.87 -4.08
C VAL A 134 6.36 8.76 -4.74
N ASP A 135 7.24 8.25 -5.55
CA ASP A 135 8.34 8.99 -6.19
C ASP A 135 9.46 9.40 -5.21
N ASP A 136 10.52 8.60 -5.22
CA ASP A 136 11.63 8.62 -4.26
C ASP A 136 12.39 9.96 -4.20
N TYR A 137 12.40 10.74 -5.27
CA TYR A 137 13.32 11.86 -5.39
C TYR A 137 12.73 13.26 -5.13
N HIS A 138 11.40 13.39 -4.98
CA HIS A 138 10.80 14.73 -5.03
C HIS A 138 9.56 14.91 -4.14
N LYS A 139 9.68 14.76 -2.84
CA LYS A 139 8.57 14.93 -1.85
C LYS A 139 7.68 16.18 -2.02
N ASN A 140 8.16 17.21 -2.71
CA ASN A 140 7.40 18.43 -3.01
C ASN A 140 7.04 18.60 -4.49
N ALA A 141 7.37 17.62 -5.34
CA ALA A 141 7.12 17.73 -6.77
C ALA A 141 5.66 17.43 -7.14
N VAL A 142 5.30 17.81 -8.33
CA VAL A 142 3.97 17.51 -8.91
C VAL A 142 3.73 15.99 -8.94
N SER A 143 4.79 15.22 -9.22
CA SER A 143 4.74 13.76 -9.27
C SER A 143 4.38 13.14 -7.91
N TYR A 144 4.97 13.61 -6.80
CA TYR A 144 4.66 13.14 -5.45
C TYR A 144 3.18 13.34 -5.09
N LYS A 145 2.62 14.51 -5.38
CA LYS A 145 1.18 14.78 -5.17
C LYS A 145 0.30 13.91 -6.05
N ALA A 146 0.74 13.66 -7.27
CA ALA A 146 0.05 12.80 -8.21
C ALA A 146 0.06 11.33 -7.73
N ALA A 147 1.20 10.86 -7.23
CA ALA A 147 1.34 9.53 -6.62
C ALA A 147 0.40 9.36 -5.42
N ASN A 148 0.42 10.32 -4.47
CA ASN A 148 -0.48 10.31 -3.31
C ASN A 148 -1.96 10.23 -3.74
N ARG A 149 -2.32 10.99 -4.77
CA ARG A 149 -3.68 10.98 -5.30
C ARG A 149 -4.04 9.63 -5.90
N ALA A 150 -3.18 9.06 -6.74
CA ALA A 150 -3.40 7.74 -7.32
C ALA A 150 -3.47 6.66 -6.25
N PHE A 151 -2.56 6.68 -5.28
CA PHE A 151 -2.55 5.75 -4.14
C PHE A 151 -3.88 5.76 -3.37
N TYR A 152 -4.43 6.94 -3.10
CA TYR A 152 -5.74 7.09 -2.47
C TYR A 152 -6.90 6.57 -3.36
N GLU A 153 -6.83 6.81 -4.65
CA GLU A 153 -7.90 6.41 -5.60
C GLU A 153 -7.97 4.89 -5.79
N TRP A 154 -6.84 4.21 -5.77
CA TRP A 154 -6.73 2.78 -6.11
C TRP A 154 -6.68 1.85 -4.90
N LEU A 155 -6.28 2.36 -3.74
CA LEU A 155 -6.08 1.54 -2.55
C LEU A 155 -7.09 1.86 -1.45
N PRO A 156 -7.35 0.94 -0.50
CA PRO A 156 -8.36 1.11 0.54
C PRO A 156 -7.91 2.07 1.64
N ILE A 157 -7.53 3.27 1.27
CA ILE A 157 -7.09 4.34 2.17
C ILE A 157 -8.28 5.17 2.61
N ARG A 158 -8.34 5.50 3.89
CA ARG A 158 -9.38 6.35 4.46
C ARG A 158 -8.78 7.71 4.81
N LEU A 159 -9.32 8.77 4.21
CA LEU A 159 -9.03 10.13 4.63
C LEU A 159 -9.68 10.43 5.98
N LYS A 160 -8.94 11.07 6.86
CA LYS A 160 -9.49 11.70 8.04
C LYS A 160 -10.20 13.00 7.66
N GLN A 161 -11.06 13.47 8.55
CA GLN A 161 -11.74 14.75 8.35
C GLN A 161 -10.69 15.86 8.17
N ASP A 162 -10.92 16.72 7.18
CA ASP A 162 -10.05 17.87 6.83
C ASP A 162 -8.66 17.51 6.22
N GLU A 163 -8.40 16.24 5.91
CA GLU A 163 -7.19 15.88 5.15
C GLU A 163 -7.37 16.11 3.66
N LEU A 164 -6.33 16.69 3.04
CA LEU A 164 -6.24 16.85 1.59
C LEU A 164 -5.54 15.62 1.00
N VAL A 165 -6.02 15.16 -0.14
CA VAL A 165 -5.43 14.01 -0.86
C VAL A 165 -3.98 14.31 -1.28
N ASP A 166 -3.65 15.54 -1.58
CA ASP A 166 -2.30 15.95 -1.99
C ASP A 166 -1.27 15.94 -0.85
N THR A 167 -1.75 15.85 0.40
CA THR A 167 -0.93 15.75 1.61
C THR A 167 -1.42 14.59 2.48
N LEU A 168 -1.64 13.46 1.84
CA LEU A 168 -2.21 12.26 2.45
C LEU A 168 -1.34 11.79 3.61
N LYS A 169 -1.98 11.54 4.76
CA LYS A 169 -1.35 10.96 5.95
C LYS A 169 -1.87 9.55 6.12
N ILE A 170 -1.02 8.57 5.85
CA ILE A 170 -1.43 7.16 5.86
C ILE A 170 -1.06 6.41 7.13
N TYR A 171 -0.27 7.01 8.01
CA TYR A 171 0.00 6.41 9.31
C TYR A 171 -1.30 6.24 10.12
N GLN A 172 -1.48 5.10 10.71
CA GLN A 172 -2.71 4.79 11.44
C GLN A 172 -2.49 3.73 12.51
N LYS A 173 -3.41 3.70 13.47
CA LYS A 173 -3.54 2.63 14.45
C LYS A 173 -4.81 1.84 14.15
N LEU A 174 -4.69 0.53 14.16
CA LEU A 174 -5.80 -0.42 14.05
C LEU A 174 -5.85 -1.28 15.30
N GLU A 175 -7.03 -1.44 15.89
CA GLU A 175 -7.25 -2.27 17.05
C GLU A 175 -7.97 -3.57 16.65
N TYR A 176 -7.43 -4.69 17.08
CA TYR A 176 -8.08 -6.00 16.94
C TYR A 176 -8.50 -6.53 18.31
N GLY A 177 -9.66 -6.06 18.75
CA GLY A 177 -10.16 -6.33 20.09
C GLY A 177 -9.21 -5.82 21.16
N ASP A 178 -9.04 -6.61 22.20
CA ASP A 178 -8.08 -6.39 23.29
C ASP A 178 -6.75 -7.14 23.09
N LEU A 179 -6.58 -7.80 21.94
CA LEU A 179 -5.45 -8.69 21.69
C LEU A 179 -4.27 -8.00 20.99
N VAL A 180 -4.52 -7.19 19.96
CA VAL A 180 -3.47 -6.61 19.10
C VAL A 180 -3.78 -5.16 18.74
N ASP A 181 -2.79 -4.31 18.93
CA ASP A 181 -2.70 -2.99 18.33
C ASP A 181 -1.69 -3.02 17.17
N ILE A 182 -2.12 -2.64 16.00
CA ILE A 182 -1.27 -2.52 14.82
C ILE A 182 -1.03 -1.04 14.56
N VAL A 183 0.24 -0.61 14.68
CA VAL A 183 0.64 0.76 14.38
C VAL A 183 1.36 0.73 13.03
N MET A 184 0.74 1.33 12.02
CA MET A 184 1.32 1.53 10.70
C MET A 184 2.05 2.86 10.70
N LEU A 185 3.38 2.83 10.64
CA LEU A 185 4.23 4.02 10.62
C LEU A 185 4.55 4.41 9.20
N ASP A 186 4.46 5.70 8.89
CA ASP A 186 4.95 6.25 7.62
C ASP A 186 6.42 6.63 7.80
N CYS A 187 7.29 5.67 7.54
CA CYS A 187 8.74 5.84 7.66
C CYS A 187 9.37 6.55 6.45
N TYR A 188 8.56 6.93 5.46
CA TYR A 188 9.05 7.56 4.24
C TYR A 188 8.78 9.08 4.20
N SER A 189 7.54 9.49 4.43
CA SER A 189 7.14 10.90 4.22
C SER A 189 7.72 11.86 5.23
N TYR A 190 8.06 11.38 6.42
CA TYR A 190 8.49 12.22 7.55
C TYR A 190 9.98 12.08 7.92
N LYS A 191 10.69 11.11 7.32
CA LYS A 191 12.13 10.99 7.53
C LYS A 191 12.88 12.19 6.94
N ASP A 192 14.00 12.52 7.52
CA ASP A 192 14.97 13.42 6.91
C ASP A 192 15.58 12.80 5.65
N ASP A 193 16.13 13.63 4.76
CA ASP A 193 16.82 13.16 3.57
C ASP A 193 17.96 12.22 3.94
N GLU A 194 18.24 11.26 3.08
CA GLU A 194 19.32 10.31 3.31
C GLU A 194 20.66 11.04 3.41
N VAL A 195 21.47 10.61 4.38
CA VAL A 195 22.84 11.11 4.49
C VAL A 195 23.59 10.73 3.23
N GLY A 196 24.24 11.71 2.61
CA GLY A 196 24.97 11.50 1.36
C GLY A 196 25.98 10.37 1.51
N THR A 197 25.71 9.24 0.90
CA THR A 197 26.54 8.04 0.91
C THR A 197 27.73 8.20 -0.02
N ASN A 198 28.69 9.02 0.33
CA ASN A 198 30.04 8.79 -0.13
C ASN A 198 30.55 7.56 0.65
N ALA A 199 30.56 6.40 -0.01
CA ALA A 199 30.92 5.10 0.56
C ALA A 199 32.30 5.07 1.26
N ASN A 200 33.04 6.16 1.25
CA ASN A 200 34.36 6.33 1.88
C ASN A 200 34.35 7.30 3.08
N ASN A 201 33.21 7.83 3.49
CA ASN A 201 33.19 8.85 4.54
C ASN A 201 32.23 8.44 5.66
N PHE A 202 32.66 7.48 6.49
CA PHE A 202 31.94 7.06 7.69
C PHE A 202 31.97 8.11 8.84
N ASN A 203 32.66 9.22 8.65
CA ASN A 203 32.66 10.37 9.55
C ASN A 203 31.87 11.52 8.94
N ASN A 204 30.62 11.30 8.69
CA ASN A 204 29.73 12.34 8.21
C ASN A 204 29.05 12.97 9.44
N ASP A 205 29.30 14.25 9.67
CA ASP A 205 28.67 15.01 10.77
C ASP A 205 27.14 14.94 10.72
N GLU A 206 26.59 14.65 9.54
CA GLU A 206 25.14 14.43 9.35
C GLU A 206 24.63 13.13 9.98
N ILE A 207 25.48 12.08 10.14
CA ILE A 207 25.06 10.81 10.76
C ILE A 207 24.88 11.00 12.27
N ASP A 208 25.70 11.85 12.86
CA ASP A 208 25.72 12.11 14.29
C ASP A 208 24.83 13.30 14.70
N ASP A 209 24.09 13.89 13.76
CA ASP A 209 23.15 14.97 14.06
C ASP A 209 21.93 14.44 14.81
N GLU A 210 21.86 14.74 16.10
CA GLU A 210 20.77 14.33 17.00
C GLU A 210 19.40 14.92 16.64
N ASN A 211 19.36 15.94 15.76
CA ASN A 211 18.11 16.54 15.29
C ASN A 211 17.54 15.82 14.07
N ARG A 212 18.24 14.86 13.48
CA ARG A 212 17.74 14.07 12.37
C ARG A 212 16.81 12.96 12.85
N SER A 213 15.78 12.69 12.07
CA SER A 213 14.80 11.68 12.39
C SER A 213 14.53 10.72 11.22
N TYR A 214 14.37 9.45 11.57
CA TYR A 214 13.86 8.42 10.65
C TYR A 214 12.34 8.33 10.65
N LEU A 215 11.69 8.91 11.65
CA LEU A 215 10.25 8.83 11.83
C LEU A 215 9.55 10.20 11.76
N GLY A 216 10.31 11.27 11.64
CA GLY A 216 9.80 12.64 11.62
C GLY A 216 9.58 13.26 12.99
#